data_2b034992104213f4cb89eabab7d1c3a8
#
_entry.id   2b034992104213f4cb89eabab7d1c3a8
#
_cell.length_a   1.000
_cell.length_b   1.000
_cell.length_c   1.000
_cell.angle_alpha   90.00
_cell.angle_beta   90.00
_cell.angle_gamma   90.00
#
_symmetry.space_group_name_H-M   'P 1'
#
loop_
_entity.id
_entity.type
_entity.pdbx_description
1 polymer ?
#
loop_
_entity_poly.entity_id
_entity_poly.type
_entity_poly.pdbx_seq_one_letter_code
_entity_poly.pdbx_strand_id
1 'polypeptide(L)'
;GYTGPGKYYLPQWTVKDIEEISKLMFDDFSADDFHRYCEELAIFSHGSIDMKKANSSFSDGMKMKLMLAGVMARKTDLLLLDEPASPLDPLMRDKLCQMIGEYIHEGNGKRSVFFSTHNISDMENITDYAIIMENGQIVEQGFVEDLKEKYILIKGDAADTEAAGKVLYSMTKNPYGFEGICLAENIDKLAGLNVTKEIPTLYQISVAVMKNN
;
A
#
# COMPACT_ATOMS: atom_id res chain seq x y z
N GLY A 1 -13.92 8.58 4.59
CA GLY A 1 -14.21 7.88 3.33
C GLY A 1 -13.81 6.40 3.42
N TYR A 2 -14.48 5.53 2.71
CA TYR A 2 -14.17 4.11 2.67
C TYR A 2 -14.25 3.56 1.24
N THR A 3 -13.27 2.75 0.85
CA THR A 3 -13.34 1.89 -0.33
C THR A 3 -13.00 0.45 0.06
N GLY A 4 -13.57 -0.53 -0.65
CA GLY A 4 -13.27 -1.94 -0.39
C GLY A 4 -13.69 -2.84 -1.55
N PRO A 5 -13.31 -4.12 -1.53
CA PRO A 5 -13.67 -5.08 -2.54
C PRO A 5 -15.18 -5.33 -2.50
N GLY A 6 -15.91 -4.73 -3.40
CA GLY A 6 -17.36 -4.91 -3.45
C GLY A 6 -18.04 -4.02 -4.49
N LYS A 7 -19.34 -4.19 -4.61
CA LYS A 7 -20.17 -3.35 -5.48
C LYS A 7 -20.55 -2.07 -4.72
N TYR A 8 -19.63 -1.11 -4.70
CA TYR A 8 -19.85 0.17 -4.03
C TYR A 8 -20.95 0.99 -4.71
N TYR A 9 -20.94 1.02 -6.06
CA TYR A 9 -21.96 1.67 -6.87
C TYR A 9 -22.84 0.64 -7.56
N LEU A 10 -24.12 0.94 -7.72
CA LEU A 10 -25.03 0.05 -8.44
C LEU A 10 -24.58 -0.12 -9.91
N PRO A 11 -24.70 -1.32 -10.48
CA PRO A 11 -24.24 -1.59 -11.85
C PRO A 11 -24.84 -0.67 -12.91
N GLN A 12 -26.11 -0.28 -12.73
CA GLN A 12 -26.83 0.58 -13.67
C GLN A 12 -26.53 2.07 -13.52
N TRP A 13 -25.90 2.50 -12.41
CA TRP A 13 -25.57 3.91 -12.21
C TRP A 13 -24.53 4.36 -13.22
N THR A 14 -24.78 5.52 -13.82
CA THR A 14 -23.83 6.22 -14.65
C THR A 14 -22.85 7.01 -13.79
N VAL A 15 -21.77 7.52 -14.38
CA VAL A 15 -20.85 8.43 -13.67
C VAL A 15 -21.58 9.67 -13.18
N LYS A 16 -22.56 10.16 -13.97
CA LYS A 16 -23.42 11.28 -13.58
C LYS A 16 -24.28 10.95 -12.36
N ASP A 17 -24.89 9.77 -12.33
CA ASP A 17 -25.70 9.35 -11.17
C ASP A 17 -24.85 9.26 -9.91
N ILE A 18 -23.61 8.74 -10.03
CA ILE A 18 -22.66 8.66 -8.92
C ILE A 18 -22.33 10.05 -8.38
N GLU A 19 -22.05 11.01 -9.25
CA GLU A 19 -21.78 12.39 -8.86
C GLU A 19 -23.00 13.03 -8.19
N GLU A 20 -24.19 12.96 -8.81
CA GLU A 20 -25.41 13.56 -8.30
C GLU A 20 -25.81 12.97 -6.95
N ILE A 21 -25.74 11.65 -6.81
CA ILE A 21 -26.05 10.96 -5.53
C ILE A 21 -25.01 11.32 -4.47
N SER A 22 -23.72 11.40 -4.83
CA SER A 22 -22.69 11.81 -3.88
C SER A 22 -22.89 13.22 -3.36
N LYS A 23 -23.30 14.15 -4.20
CA LYS A 23 -23.69 15.53 -3.81
C LYS A 23 -24.89 15.57 -2.87
N LEU A 24 -25.85 14.66 -3.07
CA LEU A 24 -27.04 14.58 -2.21
C LEU A 24 -26.76 13.93 -0.85
N MET A 25 -25.83 12.97 -0.82
CA MET A 25 -25.55 12.17 0.38
C MET A 25 -24.47 12.80 1.27
N PHE A 26 -23.59 13.62 0.72
CA PHE A 26 -22.40 14.10 1.41
C PHE A 26 -22.19 15.59 1.20
N ASP A 27 -22.40 16.37 2.26
CA ASP A 27 -22.24 17.83 2.23
C ASP A 27 -20.79 18.27 1.94
N ASP A 28 -19.82 17.38 2.22
CA ASP A 28 -18.39 17.56 2.00
C ASP A 28 -17.90 17.14 0.61
N PHE A 29 -18.79 16.70 -0.29
CA PHE A 29 -18.41 16.25 -1.63
C PHE A 29 -18.17 17.43 -2.58
N SER A 30 -17.00 17.44 -3.23
CA SER A 30 -16.62 18.40 -4.25
C SER A 30 -16.68 17.78 -5.65
N ALA A 31 -17.59 18.29 -6.49
CA ALA A 31 -17.68 17.83 -7.88
C ALA A 31 -16.42 18.15 -8.70
N ASP A 32 -15.80 19.31 -8.44
CA ASP A 32 -14.59 19.74 -9.14
C ASP A 32 -13.42 18.79 -8.81
N ASP A 33 -13.27 18.41 -7.53
CA ASP A 33 -12.26 17.43 -7.13
C ASP A 33 -12.59 16.04 -7.68
N PHE A 34 -13.85 15.64 -7.72
CA PHE A 34 -14.25 14.36 -8.34
C PHE A 34 -13.84 14.30 -9.81
N HIS A 35 -14.10 15.36 -10.58
CA HIS A 35 -13.69 15.43 -11.98
C HIS A 35 -12.16 15.43 -12.12
N ARG A 36 -11.46 16.20 -11.30
CA ARG A 36 -9.99 16.22 -11.26
C ARG A 36 -9.42 14.82 -11.00
N TYR A 37 -9.90 14.11 -9.98
CA TYR A 37 -9.44 12.76 -9.68
C TYR A 37 -9.80 11.75 -10.78
N CYS A 38 -10.94 11.89 -11.43
CA CYS A 38 -11.30 11.07 -12.59
C CYS A 38 -10.31 11.24 -13.75
N GLU A 39 -9.86 12.46 -14.01
CA GLU A 39 -8.85 12.77 -15.02
C GLU A 39 -7.48 12.22 -14.62
N GLU A 40 -7.02 12.48 -13.38
CA GLU A 40 -5.73 12.04 -12.86
C GLU A 40 -5.60 10.51 -12.87
N LEU A 41 -6.66 9.79 -12.55
CA LEU A 41 -6.72 8.33 -12.57
C LEU A 41 -6.96 7.77 -14.00
N ALA A 42 -7.01 8.62 -15.01
CA ALA A 42 -7.24 8.23 -16.40
C ALA A 42 -8.43 7.26 -16.56
N ILE A 43 -9.57 7.57 -15.89
CA ILE A 43 -10.78 6.75 -15.98
C ILE A 43 -11.33 6.78 -17.41
N PHE A 44 -11.11 7.87 -18.13
CA PHE A 44 -11.61 8.10 -19.48
C PHE A 44 -10.45 8.28 -20.45
N SER A 45 -10.49 7.56 -21.57
CA SER A 45 -9.57 7.74 -22.67
C SER A 45 -9.85 9.11 -23.35
N HIS A 46 -8.81 9.89 -23.62
CA HIS A 46 -8.87 11.16 -24.38
C HIS A 46 -9.46 12.41 -23.69
N GLY A 47 -9.38 12.51 -22.36
CA GLY A 47 -9.60 13.80 -21.67
C GLY A 47 -11.04 14.28 -21.58
N SER A 48 -12.03 13.48 -21.94
CA SER A 48 -13.43 13.79 -21.73
C SER A 48 -14.12 12.74 -20.88
N ILE A 49 -14.76 13.18 -19.81
CA ILE A 49 -15.55 12.31 -18.94
C ILE A 49 -16.84 11.94 -19.64
N ASP A 50 -17.03 10.66 -19.98
CA ASP A 50 -18.33 10.17 -20.44
C ASP A 50 -19.25 9.95 -19.24
N MET A 51 -19.96 11.01 -18.86
CA MET A 51 -20.89 11.04 -17.74
C MET A 51 -22.06 10.06 -17.86
N LYS A 52 -22.34 9.57 -19.08
CA LYS A 52 -23.45 8.64 -19.35
C LYS A 52 -23.00 7.16 -19.28
N LYS A 53 -21.72 6.91 -19.12
CA LYS A 53 -21.19 5.56 -19.09
C LYS A 53 -21.62 4.85 -17.80
N ALA A 54 -22.25 3.69 -17.92
CA ALA A 54 -22.72 2.91 -16.79
C ALA A 54 -21.57 2.16 -16.08
N ASN A 55 -21.63 2.09 -14.75
CA ASN A 55 -20.66 1.39 -13.90
C ASN A 55 -20.46 -0.08 -14.31
N SER A 56 -21.51 -0.76 -14.78
CA SER A 56 -21.42 -2.14 -15.28
C SER A 56 -20.49 -2.33 -16.47
N SER A 57 -20.21 -1.28 -17.23
CA SER A 57 -19.33 -1.30 -18.40
C SER A 57 -17.85 -1.09 -18.07
N PHE A 58 -17.52 -0.82 -16.82
CA PHE A 58 -16.14 -0.62 -16.37
C PHE A 58 -15.46 -1.94 -15.97
N SER A 59 -14.16 -2.05 -16.25
CA SER A 59 -13.31 -3.08 -15.65
C SER A 59 -13.19 -2.87 -14.14
N ASP A 60 -12.74 -3.88 -13.40
CA ASP A 60 -12.59 -3.76 -11.95
C ASP A 60 -11.56 -2.68 -11.57
N GLY A 61 -10.48 -2.53 -12.34
CA GLY A 61 -9.54 -1.42 -12.16
C GLY A 61 -10.19 -0.05 -12.38
N MET A 62 -11.05 0.10 -13.40
CA MET A 62 -11.79 1.35 -13.64
C MET A 62 -12.81 1.63 -12.55
N LYS A 63 -13.48 0.60 -12.02
CA LYS A 63 -14.39 0.74 -10.88
C LYS A 63 -13.65 1.20 -9.62
N MET A 64 -12.47 0.62 -9.34
CA MET A 64 -11.63 1.06 -8.23
C MET A 64 -11.22 2.53 -8.38
N LYS A 65 -10.75 2.92 -9.56
CA LYS A 65 -10.41 4.33 -9.85
C LYS A 65 -11.59 5.26 -9.58
N LEU A 66 -12.79 4.89 -10.03
CA LEU A 66 -14.01 5.68 -9.83
C LEU A 66 -14.39 5.77 -8.34
N MET A 67 -14.24 4.68 -7.59
CA MET A 67 -14.45 4.67 -6.14
C MET A 67 -13.44 5.57 -5.42
N LEU A 68 -12.17 5.50 -5.77
CA LEU A 68 -11.12 6.36 -5.23
C LEU A 68 -11.42 7.83 -5.50
N ALA A 69 -11.76 8.19 -6.75
CA ALA A 69 -12.17 9.54 -7.09
C ALA A 69 -13.34 10.04 -6.22
N GLY A 70 -14.37 9.19 -6.03
CA GLY A 70 -15.53 9.53 -5.22
C GLY A 70 -15.24 9.74 -3.74
N VAL A 71 -14.40 8.91 -3.11
CA VAL A 71 -14.09 9.05 -1.68
C VAL A 71 -13.10 10.17 -1.40
N MET A 72 -12.13 10.39 -2.27
CA MET A 72 -11.15 11.48 -2.13
C MET A 72 -11.77 12.85 -2.37
N ALA A 73 -12.79 12.94 -3.23
CA ALA A 73 -13.56 14.17 -3.47
C ALA A 73 -14.36 14.65 -2.26
N ARG A 74 -14.50 13.83 -1.23
CA ARG A 74 -15.22 14.15 0.00
C ARG A 74 -14.43 14.96 1.02
N LYS A 75 -13.12 15.10 0.88
CA LYS A 75 -12.25 15.87 1.81
C LYS A 75 -12.39 15.46 3.30
N THR A 76 -12.64 14.18 3.55
CA THR A 76 -12.78 13.64 4.92
C THR A 76 -11.45 13.62 5.67
N ASP A 77 -11.47 13.69 7.00
CA ASP A 77 -10.25 13.61 7.81
C ASP A 77 -9.60 12.22 7.78
N LEU A 78 -10.38 11.18 7.50
CA LEU A 78 -9.91 9.79 7.43
C LEU A 78 -10.39 9.08 6.16
N LEU A 79 -9.45 8.50 5.42
CA LEU A 79 -9.72 7.52 4.37
C LEU A 79 -9.38 6.11 4.86
N LEU A 80 -10.30 5.17 4.64
CA LEU A 80 -10.11 3.74 4.84
C LEU A 80 -10.15 3.07 3.47
N LEU A 81 -9.02 2.53 3.00
CA LEU A 81 -8.87 1.98 1.66
C LEU A 81 -8.48 0.50 1.76
N ASP A 82 -9.38 -0.38 1.34
CA ASP A 82 -9.13 -1.81 1.35
C ASP A 82 -8.61 -2.26 -0.03
N GLU A 83 -7.36 -2.71 -0.09
CA GLU A 83 -6.66 -3.15 -1.30
C GLU A 83 -6.73 -2.15 -2.47
N PRO A 84 -6.49 -0.84 -2.27
CA PRO A 84 -6.76 0.17 -3.30
C PRO A 84 -5.88 0.03 -4.54
N ALA A 85 -4.68 -0.52 -4.39
CA ALA A 85 -3.70 -0.69 -5.47
C ALA A 85 -3.88 -2.02 -6.24
N SER A 86 -4.56 -3.02 -5.64
CA SER A 86 -4.60 -4.39 -6.17
C SER A 86 -5.10 -4.49 -7.62
N PRO A 87 -6.21 -3.85 -8.04
CA PRO A 87 -6.70 -3.95 -9.41
C PRO A 87 -6.06 -2.96 -10.38
N LEU A 88 -5.05 -2.18 -9.94
CA LEU A 88 -4.40 -1.15 -10.76
C LEU A 88 -3.12 -1.69 -11.43
N ASP A 89 -2.82 -1.17 -12.62
CA ASP A 89 -1.53 -1.37 -13.25
C ASP A 89 -0.40 -0.59 -12.51
N PRO A 90 0.88 -0.95 -12.71
CA PRO A 90 1.98 -0.33 -11.95
C PRO A 90 2.03 1.18 -12.05
N LEU A 91 1.77 1.77 -13.23
CA LEU A 91 1.80 3.22 -13.41
C LEU A 91 0.70 3.92 -12.60
N MET A 92 -0.48 3.29 -12.54
CA MET A 92 -1.60 3.81 -11.75
C MET A 92 -1.41 3.61 -10.24
N ARG A 93 -0.63 2.62 -9.80
CA ARG A 93 -0.24 2.48 -8.39
C ARG A 93 0.67 3.63 -7.95
N ASP A 94 1.67 3.97 -8.75
CA ASP A 94 2.53 5.15 -8.49
C ASP A 94 1.70 6.43 -8.43
N LYS A 95 0.76 6.60 -9.36
CA LYS A 95 -0.15 7.76 -9.35
C LYS A 95 -1.02 7.80 -8.11
N LEU A 96 -1.56 6.65 -7.67
CA LEU A 96 -2.33 6.55 -6.42
C LEU A 96 -1.49 6.97 -5.21
N CYS A 97 -0.23 6.53 -5.13
CA CYS A 97 0.68 6.92 -4.05
C CYS A 97 0.88 8.44 -4.01
N GLN A 98 1.11 9.08 -5.17
CA GLN A 98 1.23 10.53 -5.25
C GLN A 98 -0.04 11.23 -4.77
N MET A 99 -1.22 10.79 -5.24
CA MET A 99 -2.51 11.36 -4.87
C MET A 99 -2.79 11.22 -3.37
N ILE A 100 -2.43 10.09 -2.74
CA ILE A 100 -2.56 9.90 -1.29
C ILE A 100 -1.64 10.89 -0.55
N GLY A 101 -0.40 11.05 -0.99
CA GLY A 101 0.53 12.03 -0.41
C GLY A 101 0.01 13.47 -0.50
N GLU A 102 -0.51 13.86 -1.67
CA GLU A 102 -1.12 15.17 -1.89
C GLU A 102 -2.36 15.37 -0.99
N TYR A 103 -3.23 14.36 -0.90
CA TYR A 103 -4.42 14.38 -0.04
C TYR A 103 -4.08 14.62 1.44
N ILE A 104 -3.04 13.94 1.95
CA ILE A 104 -2.56 14.11 3.33
C ILE A 104 -1.98 15.52 3.49
N HIS A 105 -1.14 15.97 2.56
CA HIS A 105 -0.50 17.28 2.59
C HIS A 105 -1.52 18.43 2.60
N GLU A 106 -2.53 18.39 1.74
CA GLU A 106 -3.63 19.37 1.67
C GLU A 106 -4.42 19.45 3.00
N GLY A 107 -4.40 18.38 3.78
CA GLY A 107 -5.10 18.33 5.07
C GLY A 107 -4.42 19.10 6.20
N ASN A 108 -3.20 19.65 5.99
CA ASN A 108 -2.45 20.40 7.00
C ASN A 108 -2.39 19.68 8.37
N GLY A 109 -2.07 18.38 8.38
CA GLY A 109 -1.97 17.55 9.57
C GLY A 109 -3.30 17.04 10.16
N LYS A 110 -4.43 17.28 9.49
CA LYS A 110 -5.76 16.81 9.94
C LYS A 110 -6.23 15.55 9.22
N ARG A 111 -5.58 15.19 8.09
CA ARG A 111 -5.98 14.04 7.30
C ARG A 111 -5.07 12.86 7.52
N SER A 112 -5.67 11.68 7.54
CA SER A 112 -4.97 10.39 7.61
C SER A 112 -5.56 9.42 6.61
N VAL A 113 -4.72 8.51 6.13
CA VAL A 113 -5.14 7.42 5.26
C VAL A 113 -4.70 6.11 5.89
N PHE A 114 -5.64 5.20 6.07
CA PHE A 114 -5.39 3.82 6.49
C PHE A 114 -5.75 2.91 5.32
N PHE A 115 -4.80 2.10 4.89
CA PHE A 115 -5.04 1.16 3.80
C PHE A 115 -4.54 -0.25 4.13
N SER A 116 -5.25 -1.26 3.63
CA SER A 116 -4.76 -2.63 3.60
C SER A 116 -4.08 -2.90 2.26
N THR A 117 -3.04 -3.72 2.25
CA THR A 117 -2.42 -4.19 1.01
C THR A 117 -1.63 -5.49 1.22
N HIS A 118 -1.64 -6.35 0.22
CA HIS A 118 -0.69 -7.45 0.08
C HIS A 118 0.48 -7.09 -0.88
N ASN A 119 0.39 -5.94 -1.57
CA ASN A 119 1.42 -5.40 -2.43
C ASN A 119 2.28 -4.38 -1.67
N ILE A 120 2.99 -4.83 -0.64
CA ILE A 120 3.73 -3.98 0.31
C ILE A 120 4.72 -3.07 -0.42
N SER A 121 5.48 -3.60 -1.38
CA SER A 121 6.52 -2.86 -2.10
C SER A 121 5.98 -1.64 -2.87
N ASP A 122 4.73 -1.70 -3.34
CA ASP A 122 4.14 -0.61 -4.12
C ASP A 122 3.73 0.58 -3.24
N MET A 123 3.45 0.32 -1.95
CA MET A 123 2.89 1.31 -1.03
C MET A 123 3.89 1.73 0.08
N GLU A 124 5.07 1.11 0.15
CA GLU A 124 6.06 1.34 1.20
C GLU A 124 6.46 2.82 1.32
N ASN A 125 6.66 3.49 0.19
CA ASN A 125 7.18 4.87 0.15
C ASN A 125 6.21 5.92 0.73
N ILE A 126 4.94 5.57 0.91
CA ILE A 126 3.91 6.47 1.48
C ILE A 126 3.41 5.99 2.85
N THR A 127 4.05 4.96 3.40
CA THR A 127 3.64 4.35 4.67
C THR A 127 4.51 4.85 5.80
N ASP A 128 3.92 5.59 6.75
CA ASP A 128 4.61 6.02 7.95
C ASP A 128 4.59 4.93 9.03
N TYR A 129 3.46 4.25 9.21
CA TYR A 129 3.25 3.24 10.24
C TYR A 129 2.66 1.97 9.63
N ALA A 130 3.25 0.83 9.95
CA ALA A 130 2.81 -0.48 9.47
C ALA A 130 2.28 -1.37 10.59
N ILE A 131 1.22 -2.14 10.27
CA ILE A 131 0.68 -3.22 11.10
C ILE A 131 0.73 -4.48 10.23
N ILE A 132 1.57 -5.44 10.62
CA ILE A 132 1.75 -6.69 9.89
C ILE A 132 0.92 -7.77 10.60
N MET A 133 0.04 -8.41 9.83
CA MET A 133 -0.87 -9.42 10.34
C MET A 133 -0.62 -10.76 9.66
N GLU A 134 -0.67 -11.85 10.45
CA GLU A 134 -0.62 -13.22 9.98
C GLU A 134 -1.60 -14.07 10.78
N ASN A 135 -2.38 -14.93 10.11
CA ASN A 135 -3.36 -15.81 10.74
C ASN A 135 -4.33 -15.11 11.71
N GLY A 136 -4.73 -13.84 11.40
CA GLY A 136 -5.63 -13.05 12.22
C GLY A 136 -4.99 -12.43 13.47
N GLN A 137 -3.67 -12.49 13.61
CA GLN A 137 -2.92 -11.89 14.72
C GLN A 137 -1.97 -10.82 14.20
N ILE A 138 -1.75 -9.78 15.00
CA ILE A 138 -0.71 -8.79 14.73
C ILE A 138 0.63 -9.41 15.15
N VAL A 139 1.52 -9.59 14.16
CA VAL A 139 2.84 -10.20 14.38
C VAL A 139 3.94 -9.17 14.53
N GLU A 140 3.76 -7.98 13.97
CA GLU A 140 4.65 -6.83 14.12
C GLU A 140 3.90 -5.53 13.83
N GLN A 141 4.32 -4.43 14.48
CA GLN A 141 3.81 -3.10 14.17
C GLN A 141 4.80 -2.01 14.60
N GLY A 142 4.79 -0.88 13.92
CA GLY A 142 5.64 0.25 14.26
C GLY A 142 5.76 1.26 13.14
N PHE A 143 6.44 2.36 13.41
CA PHE A 143 6.87 3.26 12.35
C PHE A 143 7.83 2.53 11.42
N VAL A 144 7.68 2.76 10.12
CA VAL A 144 8.48 2.04 9.11
C VAL A 144 9.98 2.28 9.30
N GLU A 145 10.37 3.49 9.69
CA GLU A 145 11.76 3.81 9.99
C GLU A 145 12.29 3.02 11.20
N ASP A 146 11.52 2.94 12.29
CA ASP A 146 11.90 2.16 13.47
C ASP A 146 12.01 0.66 13.15
N LEU A 147 11.10 0.15 12.31
CA LEU A 147 11.18 -1.24 11.85
C LEU A 147 12.43 -1.48 11.00
N LYS A 148 12.81 -0.55 10.12
CA LYS A 148 14.04 -0.62 9.33
C LYS A 148 15.31 -0.49 10.17
N GLU A 149 15.25 0.14 11.33
CA GLU A 149 16.35 0.15 12.29
C GLU A 149 16.41 -1.12 13.15
N LYS A 150 15.24 -1.68 13.50
CA LYS A 150 15.13 -2.92 14.30
C LYS A 150 15.67 -4.15 13.57
N TYR A 151 15.54 -4.18 12.24
CA TYR A 151 15.91 -5.32 11.40
C TYR A 151 17.03 -4.95 10.43
N ILE A 152 17.92 -5.88 10.16
CA ILE A 152 19.06 -5.73 9.23
C ILE A 152 19.01 -6.86 8.22
N LEU A 153 19.12 -6.53 6.94
CA LEU A 153 19.27 -7.50 5.87
C LEU A 153 20.74 -7.95 5.82
N ILE A 154 20.95 -9.26 5.93
CA ILE A 154 22.25 -9.90 5.89
C ILE A 154 22.35 -10.75 4.63
N LYS A 155 23.44 -10.58 3.89
CA LYS A 155 23.82 -11.45 2.76
C LYS A 155 25.21 -12.00 3.02
N GLY A 156 25.43 -13.27 2.72
CA GLY A 156 26.72 -13.93 2.94
C GLY A 156 26.93 -15.13 2.03
N ASP A 157 28.17 -15.63 2.04
CA ASP A 157 28.58 -16.77 1.23
C ASP A 157 28.04 -18.11 1.73
N ALA A 158 28.01 -19.10 0.85
CA ALA A 158 27.51 -20.44 1.17
C ALA A 158 28.24 -21.09 2.34
N ALA A 159 29.54 -20.79 2.53
CA ALA A 159 30.37 -21.33 3.60
C ALA A 159 29.87 -20.92 5.00
N ASP A 160 29.32 -19.73 5.15
CA ASP A 160 28.86 -19.18 6.43
C ASP A 160 27.38 -19.45 6.73
N THR A 161 26.69 -20.16 5.83
CA THR A 161 25.23 -20.37 5.90
C THR A 161 24.79 -21.04 7.22
N GLU A 162 25.53 -22.03 7.71
CA GLU A 162 25.16 -22.79 8.93
C GLU A 162 25.33 -21.90 10.18
N ALA A 163 26.44 -21.17 10.23
CA ALA A 163 26.72 -20.27 11.36
C ALA A 163 25.75 -19.09 11.40
N ALA A 164 25.50 -18.46 10.25
CA ALA A 164 24.54 -17.38 10.13
C ALA A 164 23.12 -17.82 10.47
N GLY A 165 22.73 -19.03 10.08
CA GLY A 165 21.37 -19.56 10.32
C GLY A 165 21.00 -19.72 11.79
N LYS A 166 21.98 -19.73 12.71
CA LYS A 166 21.74 -19.75 14.17
C LYS A 166 21.38 -18.37 14.74
N VAL A 167 21.65 -17.31 13.98
CA VAL A 167 21.48 -15.92 14.40
C VAL A 167 20.36 -15.24 13.63
N LEU A 168 20.19 -15.59 12.35
CA LEU A 168 19.19 -14.96 11.49
C LEU A 168 17.78 -15.33 11.92
N TYR A 169 16.95 -14.29 12.01
CA TYR A 169 15.54 -14.41 12.33
C TYR A 169 14.76 -15.15 11.21
N SER A 170 15.12 -14.87 9.96
CA SER A 170 14.59 -15.58 8.77
C SER A 170 15.71 -15.64 7.73
N MET A 171 15.84 -16.78 7.02
CA MET A 171 16.89 -16.99 6.02
C MET A 171 16.38 -17.73 4.78
N THR A 172 16.82 -17.28 3.61
CA THR A 172 16.67 -17.96 2.33
C THR A 172 18.04 -18.30 1.77
N LYS A 173 18.22 -19.56 1.35
CA LYS A 173 19.47 -20.09 0.78
C LYS A 173 19.39 -20.14 -0.74
N ASN A 174 20.51 -19.88 -1.38
CA ASN A 174 20.68 -20.06 -2.82
C ASN A 174 22.06 -20.74 -3.11
N PRO A 175 22.34 -21.18 -4.34
CA PRO A 175 23.61 -21.85 -4.67
C PRO A 175 24.88 -21.02 -4.42
N TYR A 176 24.75 -19.70 -4.34
CA TYR A 176 25.88 -18.79 -4.18
C TYR A 176 26.06 -18.29 -2.74
N GLY A 177 25.04 -18.46 -1.89
CA GLY A 177 25.10 -17.99 -0.52
C GLY A 177 23.73 -17.96 0.15
N PHE A 178 23.52 -16.99 1.02
CA PHE A 178 22.27 -16.79 1.73
C PHE A 178 21.90 -15.32 1.84
N GLU A 179 20.62 -15.08 2.01
CA GLU A 179 20.05 -13.79 2.39
C GLU A 179 19.07 -14.01 3.55
N GLY A 180 19.09 -13.12 4.53
CA GLY A 180 18.19 -13.26 5.66
C GLY A 180 18.09 -12.01 6.51
N ILE A 181 17.13 -11.99 7.42
CA ILE A 181 16.87 -10.89 8.35
C ILE A 181 17.49 -11.23 9.71
N CYS A 182 18.22 -10.27 10.26
CA CYS A 182 18.78 -10.29 11.61
C CYS A 182 18.13 -9.19 12.44
N LEU A 183 17.84 -9.45 13.73
CA LEU A 183 17.54 -8.37 14.66
C LEU A 183 18.82 -7.56 14.92
N ALA A 184 18.73 -6.23 14.92
CA ALA A 184 19.87 -5.34 15.12
C ALA A 184 20.63 -5.64 16.43
N GLU A 185 19.92 -6.00 17.49
CA GLU A 185 20.52 -6.43 18.79
C GLU A 185 21.40 -7.69 18.72
N ASN A 186 21.23 -8.49 17.66
CA ASN A 186 21.96 -9.76 17.47
C ASN A 186 23.12 -9.64 16.46
N ILE A 187 23.36 -8.45 15.91
CA ILE A 187 24.33 -8.25 14.83
C ILE A 187 25.75 -8.64 15.22
N ASP A 188 26.14 -8.46 16.47
CA ASP A 188 27.47 -8.82 16.97
C ASP A 188 27.73 -10.32 16.97
N LYS A 189 26.68 -11.15 17.00
CA LYS A 189 26.77 -12.61 16.92
C LYS A 189 27.23 -13.10 15.54
N LEU A 190 27.20 -12.22 14.53
CA LEU A 190 27.70 -12.49 13.18
C LEU A 190 29.15 -12.03 13.00
N ALA A 191 29.82 -11.58 14.08
CA ALA A 191 31.21 -11.17 14.02
C ALA A 191 32.12 -12.36 13.59
N GLY A 192 32.98 -12.11 12.62
CA GLY A 192 33.89 -13.14 12.05
C GLY A 192 33.34 -13.88 10.84
N LEU A 193 32.07 -13.67 10.47
CA LEU A 193 31.49 -14.18 9.21
C LEU A 193 31.67 -13.15 8.10
N ASN A 194 31.84 -13.64 6.87
CA ASN A 194 31.94 -12.79 5.68
C ASN A 194 30.53 -12.39 5.20
N VAL A 195 29.95 -11.35 5.79
CA VAL A 195 28.58 -10.92 5.50
C VAL A 195 28.53 -9.44 5.18
N THR A 196 27.60 -9.07 4.28
CA THR A 196 27.20 -7.68 4.03
C THR A 196 25.92 -7.35 4.79
N LYS A 197 25.79 -6.08 5.20
CA LYS A 197 24.66 -5.54 5.95
C LYS A 197 23.98 -4.48 5.11
N GLU A 198 22.67 -4.60 4.94
CA GLU A 198 21.86 -3.66 4.17
C GLU A 198 20.61 -3.29 4.99
N ILE A 199 19.99 -2.17 4.66
CA ILE A 199 18.69 -1.77 5.21
C ILE A 199 17.62 -2.61 4.51
N PRO A 200 16.79 -3.37 5.24
CA PRO A 200 15.73 -4.15 4.64
C PRO A 200 14.58 -3.28 4.14
N THR A 201 13.86 -3.76 3.13
CA THR A 201 12.57 -3.19 2.75
C THR A 201 11.48 -3.63 3.73
N LEU A 202 10.38 -2.88 3.81
CA LEU A 202 9.22 -3.29 4.61
C LEU A 202 8.67 -4.65 4.17
N TYR A 203 8.73 -4.95 2.86
CA TYR A 203 8.37 -6.27 2.33
C TYR A 203 9.23 -7.38 2.93
N GLN A 204 10.56 -7.21 2.97
CA GLN A 204 11.48 -8.21 3.51
C GLN A 204 11.25 -8.44 5.00
N ILE A 205 11.02 -7.36 5.76
CA ILE A 205 10.65 -7.45 7.18
C ILE A 205 9.34 -8.22 7.34
N SER A 206 8.31 -7.85 6.57
CA SER A 206 6.99 -8.49 6.65
C SER A 206 7.06 -10.00 6.38
N VAL A 207 7.75 -10.41 5.32
CA VAL A 207 7.95 -11.84 5.01
C VAL A 207 8.71 -12.57 6.12
N ALA A 208 9.70 -11.93 6.73
CA ALA A 208 10.48 -12.52 7.81
C ALA A 208 9.64 -12.75 9.07
N VAL A 209 8.86 -11.76 9.49
CA VAL A 209 8.04 -11.88 10.72
C VAL A 209 6.85 -12.83 10.54
N MET A 210 6.23 -12.86 9.35
CA MET A 210 5.15 -13.81 9.03
C MET A 210 5.64 -15.27 9.04
N LYS A 211 6.87 -15.55 8.59
CA LYS A 211 7.43 -16.91 8.58
C LYS A 211 7.81 -17.45 9.96
N ASN A 212 8.01 -16.56 10.93
CA ASN A 212 8.44 -16.92 12.28
C ASN A 212 7.31 -16.89 13.31
N ASN A 213 6.09 -16.70 12.87
CA ASN A 213 4.88 -16.80 13.68
C ASN A 213 4.14 -18.08 13.32
#